data_b22ded8fcfe3433ca28bee0b645505ca
#
_entry.id   b22ded8fcfe3433ca28bee0b645505ca
#
_cell.length_a   1.000
_cell.length_b   1.000
_cell.length_c   1.000
_cell.angle_alpha   90.00
_cell.angle_beta   90.00
_cell.angle_gamma   90.00
#
_symmetry.space_group_name_H-M   'P 1'
#
loop_
_entity.id
_entity.type
_entity.pdbx_description
1 polymer ?
#
loop_
_entity_poly.entity_id
_entity_poly.type
_entity_poly.pdbx_seq_one_letter_code
_entity_poly.pdbx_strand_id
1 'polypeptide(L)'
;MTEWKEYKLGEVIKTNVESIGKDYPYSKILYLDTGSITRNNIDQYQEFELDKAPSRAKRLVKQDDIIYSSVRPNQLHYGYITNPANNLVVSTGFVTITCNKAYIEPKFLYYYLTQENITEYLH
;
A
#
# COMPACT_ATOMS: atom_id res chain seq x y z
N MET A 1 -1.21 25.22 5.71
CA MET A 1 -0.01 24.48 5.67
C MET A 1 0.88 24.89 4.56
N THR A 2 1.78 25.73 4.90
CA THR A 2 2.68 26.21 3.88
C THR A 2 4.01 25.50 3.91
N GLU A 3 4.36 24.91 5.02
CA GLU A 3 5.67 24.29 5.18
C GLU A 3 5.89 23.08 4.33
N TRP A 4 4.86 22.26 4.12
CA TRP A 4 5.04 21.00 3.42
C TRP A 4 5.45 21.20 1.96
N LYS A 5 5.10 22.30 1.35
CA LYS A 5 5.49 22.52 -0.03
C LYS A 5 6.97 22.85 -0.20
N GLU A 6 7.67 23.05 0.88
CA GLU A 6 9.11 23.20 0.85
C GLU A 6 9.84 21.87 0.80
N TYR A 7 9.10 20.77 0.96
CA TYR A 7 9.66 19.42 0.91
C TYR A 7 9.24 18.75 -0.38
N LYS A 8 10.19 18.06 -1.01
CA LYS A 8 9.85 17.17 -2.11
C LYS A 8 9.17 15.94 -1.54
N LEU A 9 8.21 15.39 -2.26
CA LEU A 9 7.46 14.23 -1.78
C LEU A 9 8.39 13.09 -1.37
N GLY A 10 9.43 12.84 -2.15
CA GLY A 10 10.39 11.78 -1.83
C GLY A 10 11.18 11.99 -0.54
N GLU A 11 11.14 13.19 0.04
CA GLU A 11 11.81 13.48 1.31
C GLU A 11 10.93 13.12 2.51
N VAL A 12 9.63 13.03 2.31
CA VAL A 12 8.68 12.82 3.41
C VAL A 12 7.96 11.48 3.33
N ILE A 13 8.22 10.70 2.30
CA ILE A 13 7.66 9.34 2.17
C ILE A 13 8.75 8.34 1.84
N LYS A 14 8.45 7.09 2.10
CA LYS A 14 9.25 5.96 1.64
C LYS A 14 8.33 4.99 0.93
N THR A 15 8.84 4.32 -0.07
CA THR A 15 8.05 3.35 -0.82
C THR A 15 8.66 1.96 -0.70
N ASN A 16 7.79 0.95 -0.64
CA ASN A 16 8.18 -0.46 -0.67
C ASN A 16 9.25 -0.80 0.38
N VAL A 17 9.03 -0.33 1.61
CA VAL A 17 10.04 -0.38 2.67
C VAL A 17 10.35 -1.79 3.10
N GLU A 18 9.34 -2.65 3.20
CA GLU A 18 9.52 -3.99 3.73
C GLU A 18 8.92 -5.05 2.82
N SER A 19 9.61 -6.18 2.76
CA SER A 19 9.17 -7.37 2.03
C SER A 19 9.40 -8.61 2.89
N ILE A 20 8.70 -9.70 2.57
CA ILE A 20 8.92 -10.97 3.23
C ILE A 20 10.36 -11.39 3.03
N GLY A 21 11.03 -11.71 4.13
CA GLY A 21 12.38 -12.25 4.12
C GLY A 21 12.43 -13.62 4.79
N LYS A 22 13.64 -14.13 4.97
CA LYS A 22 13.84 -15.45 5.58
C LYS A 22 13.36 -15.52 7.02
N ASP A 23 13.34 -14.39 7.71
CA ASP A 23 12.98 -14.32 9.12
C ASP A 23 11.50 -14.06 9.34
N TYR A 24 10.69 -14.13 8.29
CA TYR A 24 9.26 -13.87 8.42
C TYR A 24 8.64 -14.89 9.38
N PRO A 25 7.99 -14.43 10.47
CA PRO A 25 7.64 -15.34 11.57
C PRO A 25 6.36 -16.13 11.38
N TYR A 26 5.57 -15.83 10.35
CA TYR A 26 4.25 -16.45 10.20
C TYR A 26 4.29 -17.55 9.16
N SER A 27 3.65 -18.69 9.46
CA SER A 27 3.55 -19.80 8.53
C SER A 27 2.39 -19.63 7.56
N LYS A 28 1.46 -18.74 7.88
CA LYS A 28 0.31 -18.43 7.02
C LYS A 28 0.24 -16.93 6.79
N ILE A 29 -0.22 -16.54 5.61
CA ILE A 29 -0.39 -15.13 5.28
C ILE A 29 -1.82 -14.85 4.86
N LEU A 30 -2.21 -13.60 5.08
CA LEU A 30 -3.43 -13.03 4.56
C LEU A 30 -3.02 -12.15 3.39
N TYR A 31 -3.38 -12.55 2.19
CA TYR A 31 -2.87 -11.93 0.96
C TYR A 31 -3.92 -11.02 0.33
N LEU A 32 -3.52 -9.81 -0.02
CA LEU A 32 -4.35 -8.87 -0.74
C LEU A 32 -3.78 -8.66 -2.13
N ASP A 33 -4.50 -9.14 -3.14
CA ASP A 33 -4.14 -8.93 -4.54
C ASP A 33 -4.68 -7.60 -5.04
N THR A 34 -4.09 -7.09 -6.13
CA THR A 34 -4.50 -5.79 -6.68
C THR A 34 -5.97 -5.75 -7.09
N GLY A 35 -6.46 -6.84 -7.66
CA GLY A 35 -7.85 -6.90 -8.10
C GLY A 35 -8.88 -7.06 -6.99
N SER A 36 -8.42 -7.25 -5.74
CA SER A 36 -9.32 -7.48 -4.61
C SER A 36 -9.66 -6.23 -3.82
N ILE A 37 -9.16 -5.07 -4.25
CA ILE A 37 -9.47 -3.80 -3.61
C ILE A 37 -9.76 -2.74 -4.67
N THR A 38 -10.79 -1.94 -4.44
CA THR A 38 -11.15 -0.82 -5.32
C THR A 38 -11.61 0.33 -4.45
N ARG A 39 -10.96 1.48 -4.58
CA ARG A 39 -11.27 2.67 -3.79
C ARG A 39 -11.38 2.36 -2.30
N ASN A 40 -10.39 1.65 -1.78
CA ASN A 40 -10.31 1.26 -0.36
C ASN A 40 -11.39 0.25 0.08
N ASN A 41 -12.17 -0.28 -0.83
CA ASN A 41 -13.14 -1.35 -0.52
C ASN A 41 -12.53 -2.70 -0.86
N ILE A 42 -12.32 -3.51 0.15
CA ILE A 42 -11.70 -4.82 -0.01
C ILE A 42 -12.79 -5.85 -0.23
N ASP A 43 -12.70 -6.55 -1.37
CA ASP A 43 -13.64 -7.62 -1.69
C ASP A 43 -13.36 -8.87 -0.87
N GLN A 44 -12.08 -9.23 -0.79
CA GLN A 44 -11.67 -10.42 -0.05
C GLN A 44 -10.17 -10.42 0.18
N TYR A 45 -9.76 -11.12 1.21
CA TYR A 45 -8.39 -11.56 1.40
C TYR A 45 -8.32 -13.03 1.06
N GLN A 46 -7.13 -13.47 0.61
CA GLN A 46 -6.88 -14.87 0.35
C GLN A 46 -5.90 -15.39 1.40
N GLU A 47 -6.22 -16.53 1.99
CA GLU A 47 -5.32 -17.15 2.97
C GLU A 47 -4.47 -18.20 2.30
N PHE A 48 -3.18 -18.15 2.55
CA PHE A 48 -2.23 -19.13 2.01
C PHE A 48 -1.26 -19.55 3.10
N GLU A 49 -0.79 -20.79 3.01
CA GLU A 49 0.42 -21.15 3.71
C GLU A 49 1.59 -20.46 3.02
N LEU A 50 2.56 -20.02 3.78
CA LEU A 50 3.64 -19.18 3.26
C LEU A 50 4.37 -19.84 2.09
N ASP A 51 4.63 -21.15 2.17
CA ASP A 51 5.34 -21.87 1.13
C ASP A 51 4.48 -22.11 -0.12
N LYS A 52 3.19 -21.86 -0.04
CA LYS A 52 2.26 -22.03 -1.16
C LYS A 52 1.72 -20.70 -1.69
N ALA A 53 2.21 -19.60 -1.17
CA ALA A 53 1.73 -18.27 -1.56
C ALA A 53 2.19 -17.93 -2.97
N PRO A 54 1.39 -17.10 -3.69
CA PRO A 54 1.82 -16.61 -5.00
C PRO A 54 3.15 -15.87 -4.92
N SER A 55 3.89 -15.87 -6.01
CA SER A 55 5.18 -15.18 -6.06
C SER A 55 5.06 -13.67 -5.83
N ARG A 56 3.88 -13.10 -6.08
CA ARG A 56 3.62 -11.67 -5.85
C ARG A 56 3.30 -11.34 -4.40
N ALA A 57 3.11 -12.33 -3.54
CA ALA A 57 2.78 -12.11 -2.14
C ALA A 57 4.05 -11.79 -1.36
N LYS A 58 4.51 -10.56 -1.45
CA LYS A 58 5.81 -10.20 -0.91
C LYS A 58 5.88 -8.91 -0.09
N ARG A 59 4.99 -7.94 -0.34
CA ARG A 59 5.13 -6.64 0.31
C ARG A 59 4.43 -6.60 1.65
N LEU A 60 5.12 -6.10 2.66
CA LEU A 60 4.58 -5.93 4.01
C LEU A 60 4.11 -4.51 4.19
N VAL A 61 3.05 -4.34 4.98
CA VAL A 61 2.45 -3.03 5.25
C VAL A 61 2.24 -2.87 6.75
N LYS A 62 2.06 -1.62 7.17
CA LYS A 62 1.77 -1.31 8.56
C LYS A 62 0.70 -0.23 8.62
N GLN A 63 0.24 0.06 9.84
CA GLN A 63 -0.78 1.08 10.09
C GLN A 63 -0.41 2.39 9.39
N ASP A 64 -1.39 2.98 8.73
CA ASP A 64 -1.30 4.26 8.02
C ASP A 64 -0.48 4.22 6.73
N ASP A 65 -0.08 3.04 6.27
CA ASP A 65 0.50 2.91 4.94
C ASP A 65 -0.57 3.07 3.88
N ILE A 66 -0.17 3.57 2.72
CA ILE A 66 -1.03 3.69 1.55
C ILE A 66 -0.58 2.64 0.54
N ILE A 67 -1.52 1.93 -0.06
CA ILE A 67 -1.22 1.03 -1.16
C ILE A 67 -1.90 1.57 -2.42
N TYR A 68 -1.16 1.55 -3.51
CA TYR A 68 -1.64 2.10 -4.78
C TYR A 68 -1.13 1.22 -5.91
N SER A 69 -2.04 0.76 -6.75
CA SER A 69 -1.65 -0.12 -7.86
C SER A 69 -0.83 0.66 -8.89
N SER A 70 0.35 0.14 -9.19
CA SER A 70 1.17 0.66 -10.27
C SER A 70 0.80 0.04 -11.61
N VAL A 71 -0.11 -0.95 -11.58
CA VAL A 71 -0.61 -1.62 -12.77
C VAL A 71 -2.02 -1.13 -13.00
N ARG A 72 -2.28 -0.51 -14.14
CA ARG A 72 -3.61 -0.01 -14.50
C ARG A 72 -4.18 0.96 -13.44
N PRO A 73 -3.53 2.11 -13.21
CA PRO A 73 -4.01 3.08 -12.20
C PRO A 73 -5.44 3.52 -12.40
N ASN A 74 -5.92 3.53 -13.64
CA ASN A 74 -7.29 3.93 -13.97
C ASN A 74 -8.36 2.99 -13.43
N GLN A 75 -7.97 1.81 -12.94
CA GLN A 75 -8.91 0.88 -12.33
C GLN A 75 -9.12 1.12 -10.84
N LEU A 76 -8.42 2.10 -10.28
CA LEU A 76 -8.66 2.58 -8.92
C LEU A 76 -8.41 1.55 -7.82
N HIS A 77 -7.42 0.69 -8.03
CA HIS A 77 -7.01 -0.28 -7.01
C HIS A 77 -6.04 0.41 -6.04
N TYR A 78 -6.60 0.93 -4.96
CA TYR A 78 -5.81 1.60 -3.92
C TYR A 78 -6.50 1.47 -2.58
N GLY A 79 -5.75 1.71 -1.50
CA GLY A 79 -6.32 1.66 -0.17
C GLY A 79 -5.44 2.31 0.88
N TYR A 80 -6.03 2.52 2.04
CA TYR A 80 -5.39 3.04 3.23
C TYR A 80 -5.40 1.94 4.28
N ILE A 81 -4.24 1.60 4.81
CA ILE A 81 -4.10 0.47 5.73
C ILE A 81 -4.51 0.90 7.14
N THR A 82 -5.55 0.29 7.66
CA THR A 82 -6.07 0.54 8.99
C THR A 82 -6.22 -0.78 9.73
N ASN A 83 -5.64 -0.88 10.92
CA ASN A 83 -5.71 -2.08 11.76
C ASN A 83 -5.33 -3.34 11.00
N PRO A 84 -4.17 -3.38 10.34
CA PRO A 84 -3.81 -4.55 9.54
C PRO A 84 -3.57 -5.77 10.43
N ALA A 85 -3.92 -6.93 9.91
CA ALA A 85 -3.51 -8.18 10.54
C ALA A 85 -1.98 -8.28 10.51
N ASN A 86 -1.40 -8.93 11.52
CA ASN A 86 0.06 -9.04 11.59
C ASN A 86 0.66 -9.80 10.42
N ASN A 87 -0.12 -10.67 9.80
CA ASN A 87 0.33 -11.48 8.68
C ASN A 87 -0.23 -10.99 7.34
N LEU A 88 -0.65 -9.73 7.26
CA LEU A 88 -1.14 -9.16 6.01
C LEU A 88 0.02 -8.92 5.06
N VAL A 89 -0.12 -9.44 3.84
CA VAL A 89 0.86 -9.30 2.77
C VAL A 89 0.12 -8.81 1.53
N VAL A 90 0.68 -7.82 0.86
CA VAL A 90 0.06 -7.30 -0.36
C VAL A 90 0.92 -7.63 -1.57
N SER A 91 0.27 -7.58 -2.73
CA SER A 91 0.91 -7.90 -4.00
C SER A 91 2.03 -6.93 -4.35
N THR A 92 3.04 -7.42 -5.06
CA THR A 92 4.08 -6.56 -5.64
C THR A 92 3.53 -5.62 -6.72
N GLY A 93 2.28 -5.82 -7.14
CA GLY A 93 1.60 -4.88 -8.02
C GLY A 93 1.21 -3.58 -7.33
N PHE A 94 1.27 -3.52 -6.00
CA PHE A 94 1.08 -2.29 -5.25
C PHE A 94 2.40 -1.60 -4.97
N VAL A 95 2.40 -0.28 -5.06
CA VAL A 95 3.40 0.54 -4.39
C VAL A 95 2.90 0.74 -2.97
N THR A 96 3.71 0.45 -1.98
CA THR A 96 3.37 0.73 -0.58
C THR A 96 4.06 2.03 -0.19
N ILE A 97 3.31 2.94 0.41
CA ILE A 97 3.79 4.28 0.73
C ILE A 97 3.71 4.47 2.24
N THR A 98 4.85 4.76 2.84
CA THR A 98 4.95 5.05 4.27
C THR A 98 5.33 6.49 4.45
N CYS A 99 4.51 7.25 5.16
CA CYS A 99 4.73 8.68 5.38
C CYS A 99 5.60 8.94 6.60
N ASN A 100 6.45 9.96 6.51
CA ASN A 100 7.08 10.51 7.69
C ASN A 100 6.07 11.46 8.35
N LYS A 101 5.44 10.99 9.41
CA LYS A 101 4.33 11.71 10.05
C LYS A 101 4.73 13.05 10.66
N ALA A 102 6.03 13.28 10.85
CA ALA A 102 6.52 14.57 11.32
C ALA A 102 6.34 15.68 10.29
N TYR A 103 6.22 15.32 9.01
CA TYR A 103 6.16 16.28 7.91
C TYR A 103 4.89 16.20 7.09
N ILE A 104 4.23 15.06 7.04
CA ILE A 104 3.05 14.89 6.21
C ILE A 104 2.05 13.95 6.89
N GLU A 105 0.79 14.35 6.87
CA GLU A 105 -0.29 13.53 7.40
C GLU A 105 -0.65 12.45 6.38
N PRO A 106 -0.58 11.15 6.76
CA PRO A 106 -0.85 10.08 5.79
C PRO A 106 -2.22 10.17 5.12
N LYS A 107 -3.26 10.53 5.87
CA LYS A 107 -4.61 10.64 5.30
C LYS A 107 -4.71 11.77 4.30
N PHE A 108 -3.97 12.85 4.52
CA PHE A 108 -3.93 13.95 3.57
C PHE A 108 -3.29 13.49 2.25
N LEU A 109 -2.16 12.80 2.35
CA LEU A 109 -1.49 12.29 1.16
C LEU A 109 -2.38 11.30 0.43
N TYR A 110 -3.02 10.38 1.16
CA TYR A 110 -3.93 9.42 0.57
C TYR A 110 -5.05 10.11 -0.20
N TYR A 111 -5.67 11.10 0.45
CA TYR A 111 -6.74 11.86 -0.19
C TYR A 111 -6.24 12.55 -1.45
N TYR A 112 -5.07 13.18 -1.37
CA TYR A 112 -4.49 13.87 -2.51
C TYR A 112 -4.21 12.90 -3.68
N LEU A 113 -3.59 11.76 -3.38
CA LEU A 113 -3.23 10.79 -4.42
C LEU A 113 -4.43 10.13 -5.07
N THR A 114 -5.55 10.08 -4.37
CA THR A 114 -6.75 9.41 -4.88
C THR A 114 -7.75 10.38 -5.49
N GLN A 115 -7.39 11.65 -5.65
CA GLN A 115 -8.21 12.60 -6.39
C GLN A 115 -8.33 12.17 -7.84
N GLU A 116 -9.50 12.37 -8.41
CA GLU A 116 -9.76 11.92 -9.77
C GLU A 116 -8.77 12.53 -10.77
N ASN A 117 -8.47 13.80 -10.64
CA ASN A 117 -7.54 14.46 -11.55
C ASN A 117 -6.12 13.91 -11.46
N ILE A 118 -5.69 13.50 -10.28
CA ILE A 118 -4.37 12.89 -10.13
C ILE A 118 -4.36 11.50 -10.74
N THR A 119 -5.44 10.75 -10.55
CA THR A 119 -5.58 9.42 -11.13
C THR A 119 -5.47 9.48 -12.65
N GLU A 120 -6.05 10.49 -13.27
CA GLU A 120 -5.96 10.67 -14.71
C GLU A 120 -4.53 10.88 -15.19
N TYR A 121 -3.72 11.59 -14.42
CA TYR A 121 -2.32 11.80 -14.77
C TYR A 121 -1.49 10.53 -14.68
N LEU A 122 -1.94 9.55 -13.94
CA LEU A 122 -1.21 8.30 -13.76
C LEU A 122 -1.44 7.30 -14.89
N HIS A 123 -2.33 7.61 -15.80
CA HIS A 123 -2.55 6.73 -16.96
C HIS A 123 -1.36 6.82 -17.93
#